data_a694825e4e8c0322f98914b60b65927f
#
_entry.id   a694825e4e8c0322f98914b60b65927f
#
_cell.length_a   1.000
_cell.length_b   1.000
_cell.length_c   1.000
_cell.angle_alpha   90.00
_cell.angle_beta   90.00
_cell.angle_gamma   90.00
#
_symmetry.space_group_name_H-M   'P 1'
#
loop_
_entity.id
_entity.type
_entity.pdbx_description
1 polymer ?
#
loop_
_entity_poly.entity_id
_entity_poly.type
_entity_poly.pdbx_seq_one_letter_code
_entity_poly.pdbx_strand_id
1 'polypeptide(L)'
;MTQPRTFHDRVAVSLGDHIARIEMIREDKLNALDPAMFDALIEAAAWLREQREARVAILSGRGRMFCAGLDFGSFAAMAGEDGTASTSLEPRTHGLCNTPQYAAYAWHEAPVPVIVAIQGGALGGGLQIALGGDIRIAAPDAKISIAETQWGLVPDMSGMARVRRLVRDDVLRRLTYTAERIDGTRASEAGLVTEVHPDPQARALEIAQQIANRSPSAIRACKVLLNGLDDANAGEILAAESRLQQAIIGQPNQVEAVMANLDKRTPDFRD
;
A
#
# COMPACT_ATOMS: atom_id res chain seq x y z
N MET A 1 10.27 -2.47 20.46
CA MET A 1 10.28 -3.02 19.09
C MET A 1 10.42 -4.52 19.15
N THR A 2 9.58 -5.27 18.43
CA THR A 2 9.77 -6.70 18.22
C THR A 2 11.06 -6.95 17.45
N GLN A 3 11.70 -8.13 17.63
CA GLN A 3 12.83 -8.48 16.76
C GLN A 3 12.36 -8.50 15.30
N PRO A 4 13.13 -7.92 14.34
CA PRO A 4 12.78 -7.97 12.93
C PRO A 4 12.61 -9.42 12.46
N ARG A 5 11.53 -9.71 11.77
CA ARG A 5 11.30 -10.96 11.05
C ARG A 5 11.48 -10.70 9.56
N THR A 6 12.02 -11.66 8.84
CA THR A 6 12.25 -11.56 7.39
C THR A 6 11.49 -12.66 6.68
N PHE A 7 10.88 -12.33 5.55
CA PHE A 7 10.21 -13.26 4.64
C PHE A 7 11.03 -13.40 3.37
N HIS A 8 11.42 -14.62 3.01
CA HIS A 8 12.15 -15.01 1.78
C HIS A 8 13.40 -14.15 1.49
N ASP A 9 14.03 -13.55 2.50
CA ASP A 9 15.12 -12.57 2.33
C ASP A 9 14.75 -11.43 1.37
N ARG A 10 13.47 -11.06 1.32
CA ARG A 10 12.92 -10.00 0.45
C ARG A 10 12.19 -8.92 1.20
N VAL A 11 11.51 -9.24 2.28
CA VAL A 11 10.74 -8.27 3.07
C VAL A 11 11.05 -8.47 4.54
N ALA A 12 11.49 -7.41 5.21
CA ALA A 12 11.65 -7.35 6.66
C ALA A 12 10.44 -6.67 7.29
N VAL A 13 9.99 -7.19 8.44
CA VAL A 13 8.89 -6.62 9.21
C VAL A 13 9.28 -6.43 10.68
N SER A 14 8.76 -5.39 11.29
CA SER A 14 8.88 -5.14 12.73
C SER A 14 7.68 -4.33 13.24
N LEU A 15 7.41 -4.40 14.53
CA LEU A 15 6.37 -3.64 15.21
C LEU A 15 6.97 -2.90 16.41
N GLY A 16 6.68 -1.64 16.54
CA GLY A 16 7.06 -0.81 17.69
C GLY A 16 6.23 0.46 17.72
N ASP A 17 5.88 0.91 18.91
CA ASP A 17 5.07 2.13 19.12
C ASP A 17 3.75 2.12 18.30
N HIS A 18 3.11 0.95 18.20
CA HIS A 18 1.90 0.68 17.40
C HIS A 18 2.07 0.88 15.88
N ILE A 19 3.30 1.05 15.39
CA ILE A 19 3.62 1.24 13.98
C ILE A 19 4.28 -0.04 13.44
N ALA A 20 3.63 -0.70 12.50
CA ALA A 20 4.21 -1.79 11.75
C ALA A 20 5.11 -1.22 10.64
N ARG A 21 6.35 -1.69 10.56
CA ARG A 21 7.28 -1.35 9.47
C ARG A 21 7.43 -2.55 8.57
N ILE A 22 7.22 -2.35 7.29
CA ILE A 22 7.33 -3.36 6.24
C ILE A 22 8.31 -2.80 5.22
N GLU A 23 9.45 -3.44 5.04
CA GLU A 23 10.54 -2.94 4.23
C GLU A 23 10.98 -4.00 3.22
N MET A 24 10.88 -3.70 1.92
CA MET A 24 11.52 -4.51 0.88
C MET A 24 13.04 -4.36 1.02
N ILE A 25 13.78 -5.47 1.05
CA ILE A 25 15.21 -5.51 1.41
C ILE A 25 16.11 -6.16 0.34
N ARG A 26 15.75 -5.98 -0.92
CA ARG A 26 16.52 -6.44 -2.09
C ARG A 26 17.15 -5.23 -2.79
N GLU A 27 17.86 -4.40 -2.04
CA GLU A 27 18.41 -3.12 -2.51
C GLU A 27 19.44 -3.26 -3.63
N ASP A 28 20.17 -4.37 -3.70
CA ASP A 28 21.13 -4.70 -4.77
C ASP A 28 20.44 -4.86 -6.14
N LYS A 29 19.17 -5.19 -6.16
CA LYS A 29 18.29 -5.28 -7.34
C LYS A 29 17.20 -4.20 -7.36
N LEU A 30 17.39 -3.09 -6.62
CA LEU A 30 16.43 -1.98 -6.55
C LEU A 30 15.02 -2.45 -6.13
N ASN A 31 14.95 -3.45 -5.27
CA ASN A 31 13.72 -4.08 -4.81
C ASN A 31 12.84 -4.63 -5.97
N ALA A 32 13.47 -5.08 -7.05
CA ALA A 32 12.77 -5.68 -8.19
C ALA A 32 12.03 -6.96 -7.78
N LEU A 33 10.89 -7.18 -8.45
CA LEU A 33 9.93 -8.23 -8.14
C LEU A 33 10.33 -9.54 -8.81
N ASP A 34 10.80 -10.48 -8.01
CA ASP A 34 10.96 -11.90 -8.37
C ASP A 34 9.86 -12.72 -7.66
N PRO A 35 9.70 -14.02 -7.96
CA PRO A 35 8.69 -14.86 -7.30
C PRO A 35 8.76 -14.79 -5.77
N ALA A 36 9.96 -14.82 -5.19
CA ALA A 36 10.16 -14.74 -3.75
C ALA A 36 9.71 -13.39 -3.15
N MET A 37 9.80 -12.29 -3.91
CA MET A 37 9.29 -10.99 -3.48
C MET A 37 7.76 -10.96 -3.45
N PHE A 38 7.08 -11.59 -4.43
CA PHE A 38 5.62 -11.71 -4.39
C PHE A 38 5.16 -12.47 -3.15
N ASP A 39 5.76 -13.63 -2.88
CA ASP A 39 5.42 -14.44 -1.70
C ASP A 39 5.71 -13.68 -0.41
N ALA A 40 6.86 -13.02 -0.32
CA ALA A 40 7.25 -12.23 0.84
C ALA A 40 6.28 -11.06 1.14
N LEU A 41 5.81 -10.35 0.11
CA LEU A 41 4.83 -9.26 0.27
C LEU A 41 3.49 -9.79 0.78
N ILE A 42 3.03 -10.93 0.27
CA ILE A 42 1.79 -11.59 0.69
C ILE A 42 1.91 -12.06 2.15
N GLU A 43 3.01 -12.72 2.50
CA GLU A 43 3.24 -13.18 3.89
C GLU A 43 3.42 -12.00 4.86
N ALA A 44 4.05 -10.90 4.44
CA ALA A 44 4.15 -9.70 5.26
C ALA A 44 2.78 -9.04 5.48
N ALA A 45 1.90 -9.05 4.49
CA ALA A 45 0.52 -8.58 4.65
C ALA A 45 -0.30 -9.50 5.56
N ALA A 46 -0.10 -10.81 5.48
CA ALA A 46 -0.72 -11.78 6.39
C ALA A 46 -0.22 -11.58 7.83
N TRP A 47 1.09 -11.40 8.00
CA TRP A 47 1.67 -11.05 9.30
C TRP A 47 1.05 -9.79 9.89
N LEU A 48 0.88 -8.72 9.10
CA LEU A 48 0.26 -7.47 9.56
C LEU A 48 -1.16 -7.68 10.10
N ARG A 49 -1.94 -8.56 9.47
CA ARG A 49 -3.32 -8.89 9.91
C ARG A 49 -3.37 -9.53 11.29
N GLU A 50 -2.31 -10.24 11.68
CA GLU A 50 -2.19 -10.90 13.00
C GLU A 50 -1.74 -9.93 14.09
N GLN A 51 -1.17 -8.76 13.74
CA GLN A 51 -0.65 -7.78 14.70
C GLN A 51 -1.79 -6.89 15.24
N ARG A 52 -2.45 -7.33 16.31
CA ARG A 52 -3.56 -6.54 16.93
C ARG A 52 -3.09 -5.20 17.45
N GLU A 53 -1.85 -5.10 17.95
CA GLU A 53 -1.25 -3.87 18.45
C GLU A 53 -0.87 -2.86 17.35
N ALA A 54 -0.83 -3.29 16.08
CA ALA A 54 -0.58 -2.37 14.97
C ALA A 54 -1.79 -1.45 14.75
N ARG A 55 -1.55 -0.15 14.69
CA ARG A 55 -2.55 0.89 14.41
C ARG A 55 -2.38 1.52 13.04
N VAL A 56 -1.18 1.41 12.50
CA VAL A 56 -0.78 1.90 11.17
C VAL A 56 0.41 1.11 10.68
N ALA A 57 0.57 1.01 9.36
CA ALA A 57 1.74 0.40 8.73
C ALA A 57 2.47 1.39 7.83
N ILE A 58 3.79 1.28 7.75
CA ILE A 58 4.64 1.96 6.78
C ILE A 58 5.24 0.91 5.86
N LEU A 59 4.99 1.03 4.56
CA LEU A 59 5.58 0.22 3.50
C LEU A 59 6.66 1.02 2.79
N SER A 60 7.87 0.50 2.74
CA SER A 60 9.05 1.17 2.17
C SER A 60 9.96 0.19 1.43
N GLY A 61 10.96 0.72 0.73
CA GLY A 61 12.05 -0.07 0.17
C GLY A 61 13.38 0.33 0.78
N ARG A 62 14.25 -0.61 1.07
CA ARG A 62 15.62 -0.33 1.51
C ARG A 62 16.45 0.17 0.34
N GLY A 63 17.43 1.03 0.62
CA GLY A 63 18.37 1.53 -0.36
C GLY A 63 17.81 2.71 -1.16
N ARG A 64 18.27 2.85 -2.40
CA ARG A 64 18.04 4.04 -3.22
C ARG A 64 16.71 4.10 -3.96
N MET A 65 15.90 3.04 -3.90
CA MET A 65 14.64 2.95 -4.66
C MET A 65 13.57 2.19 -3.89
N PHE A 66 12.34 2.64 -3.97
CA PHE A 66 11.21 1.90 -3.42
C PHE A 66 11.07 0.56 -4.14
N CYS A 67 10.82 0.55 -5.47
CA CYS A 67 10.73 -0.69 -6.26
C CYS A 67 10.86 -0.38 -7.76
N ALA A 68 11.78 -1.09 -8.44
CA ALA A 68 12.02 -0.93 -9.87
C ALA A 68 11.01 -1.68 -10.78
N GLY A 69 10.05 -2.40 -10.21
CA GLY A 69 9.12 -3.24 -10.94
C GLY A 69 9.62 -4.66 -11.14
N LEU A 70 9.15 -5.35 -12.17
CA LEU A 70 9.46 -6.76 -12.40
C LEU A 70 10.97 -6.98 -12.65
N ASP A 71 11.51 -8.04 -12.04
CA ASP A 71 12.91 -8.45 -12.27
C ASP A 71 13.13 -8.91 -13.71
N PHE A 72 14.20 -8.45 -14.34
CA PHE A 72 14.51 -8.82 -15.74
C PHE A 72 14.65 -10.33 -15.95
N GLY A 73 15.18 -11.06 -14.95
CA GLY A 73 15.26 -12.52 -15.01
C GLY A 73 13.87 -13.19 -15.08
N SER A 74 12.86 -12.56 -14.52
CA SER A 74 11.48 -13.05 -14.54
C SER A 74 10.83 -12.91 -15.92
N PHE A 75 11.23 -11.93 -16.76
CA PHE A 75 10.71 -11.80 -18.12
C PHE A 75 11.01 -13.03 -18.98
N ALA A 76 12.23 -13.55 -18.88
CA ALA A 76 12.61 -14.76 -19.63
C ALA A 76 11.81 -16.00 -19.18
N ALA A 77 11.47 -16.05 -17.89
CA ALA A 77 10.69 -17.15 -17.31
C ALA A 77 9.17 -17.05 -17.57
N MET A 78 8.68 -15.92 -18.07
CA MET A 78 7.25 -15.74 -18.38
C MET A 78 6.81 -16.50 -19.64
N ALA A 79 7.71 -16.71 -20.60
CA ALA A 79 7.44 -17.48 -21.79
C ALA A 79 7.79 -18.95 -21.55
N GLY A 80 6.85 -19.86 -21.79
CA GLY A 80 7.13 -21.30 -21.87
C GLY A 80 7.94 -21.66 -23.15
N GLU A 81 8.44 -22.88 -23.19
CA GLU A 81 9.24 -23.36 -24.33
C GLU A 81 8.50 -23.33 -25.67
N ASP A 82 7.16 -23.40 -25.64
CA ASP A 82 6.26 -23.31 -26.79
C ASP A 82 5.78 -21.90 -27.13
N GLY A 83 6.28 -20.88 -26.41
CA GLY A 83 5.86 -19.48 -26.56
C GLY A 83 4.53 -19.11 -25.87
N THR A 84 3.94 -20.03 -25.13
CA THR A 84 2.77 -19.75 -24.28
C THR A 84 3.21 -19.17 -22.94
N ALA A 85 2.27 -18.60 -22.16
CA ALA A 85 2.57 -18.14 -20.80
C ALA A 85 2.91 -19.34 -19.90
N SER A 86 4.03 -19.26 -19.18
CA SER A 86 4.47 -20.32 -18.26
C SER A 86 3.53 -20.55 -17.09
N THR A 87 2.69 -19.55 -16.74
CA THR A 87 1.74 -19.60 -15.64
C THR A 87 0.44 -18.91 -16.03
N SER A 88 -0.70 -19.54 -15.75
CA SER A 88 -2.01 -18.90 -15.95
C SER A 88 -2.25 -17.83 -14.90
N LEU A 89 -2.65 -16.64 -15.35
CA LEU A 89 -3.03 -15.51 -14.49
C LEU A 89 -4.55 -15.45 -14.22
N GLU A 90 -5.35 -16.32 -14.86
CA GLU A 90 -6.81 -16.30 -14.71
C GLU A 90 -7.32 -16.84 -13.36
N PRO A 91 -6.71 -17.87 -12.73
CA PRO A 91 -7.20 -18.37 -11.46
C PRO A 91 -7.16 -17.33 -10.34
N ARG A 92 -8.25 -17.24 -9.57
CA ARG A 92 -8.33 -16.39 -8.37
C ARG A 92 -7.81 -17.15 -7.17
N THR A 93 -6.56 -16.92 -6.80
CA THR A 93 -5.86 -17.63 -5.72
C THR A 93 -6.04 -16.95 -4.35
N HIS A 94 -6.43 -15.68 -4.34
CA HIS A 94 -6.59 -14.87 -3.13
C HIS A 94 -7.87 -14.00 -3.25
N GLY A 95 -9.03 -14.58 -2.95
CA GLY A 95 -10.31 -13.89 -3.05
C GLY A 95 -10.58 -13.41 -4.48
N LEU A 96 -10.60 -12.11 -4.72
CA LEU A 96 -10.79 -11.51 -6.04
C LEU A 96 -9.51 -11.50 -6.88
N CYS A 97 -8.35 -11.80 -6.30
CA CYS A 97 -7.05 -11.60 -6.90
C CYS A 97 -6.36 -12.93 -7.31
N ASN A 98 -5.52 -12.89 -8.32
CA ASN A 98 -4.43 -13.85 -8.49
C ASN A 98 -3.22 -13.44 -7.61
N THR A 99 -2.18 -14.26 -7.56
CA THR A 99 -0.99 -14.02 -6.71
C THR A 99 -0.30 -12.67 -6.99
N PRO A 100 0.06 -12.29 -8.25
CA PRO A 100 0.63 -10.98 -8.53
C PRO A 100 -0.27 -9.81 -8.13
N GLN A 101 -1.57 -9.90 -8.38
CA GLN A 101 -2.54 -8.88 -7.96
C GLN A 101 -2.56 -8.73 -6.45
N TYR A 102 -2.53 -9.84 -5.73
CA TYR A 102 -2.67 -9.84 -4.28
C TYR A 102 -1.44 -9.25 -3.57
N ALA A 103 -0.24 -9.40 -4.10
CA ALA A 103 0.96 -8.77 -3.57
C ALA A 103 0.86 -7.23 -3.48
N ALA A 104 0.01 -6.62 -4.33
CA ALA A 104 -0.31 -5.19 -4.26
C ALA A 104 -1.64 -4.92 -3.53
N TYR A 105 -2.68 -5.70 -3.79
CA TYR A 105 -4.02 -5.46 -3.25
C TYR A 105 -4.15 -5.76 -1.75
N ALA A 106 -3.31 -6.63 -1.21
CA ALA A 106 -3.30 -6.98 0.21
C ALA A 106 -3.12 -5.77 1.14
N TRP A 107 -2.43 -4.73 0.68
CA TRP A 107 -2.24 -3.49 1.44
C TRP A 107 -3.51 -2.65 1.51
N HIS A 108 -4.33 -2.66 0.46
CA HIS A 108 -5.66 -2.06 0.49
C HIS A 108 -6.57 -2.78 1.50
N GLU A 109 -6.53 -4.11 1.53
CA GLU A 109 -7.31 -4.92 2.47
C GLU A 109 -6.72 -5.00 3.89
N ALA A 110 -5.57 -4.39 4.14
CA ALA A 110 -4.96 -4.37 5.46
C ALA A 110 -5.93 -3.79 6.52
N PRO A 111 -5.95 -4.34 7.75
CA PRO A 111 -6.90 -3.91 8.79
C PRO A 111 -6.61 -2.51 9.35
N VAL A 112 -5.45 -1.94 9.02
CA VAL A 112 -4.98 -0.63 9.47
C VAL A 112 -4.53 0.20 8.27
N PRO A 113 -4.47 1.54 8.37
CA PRO A 113 -3.92 2.39 7.32
C PRO A 113 -2.50 1.99 6.93
N VAL A 114 -2.19 2.03 5.64
CA VAL A 114 -0.86 1.77 5.08
C VAL A 114 -0.33 3.03 4.42
N ILE A 115 0.79 3.54 4.91
CA ILE A 115 1.51 4.68 4.34
C ILE A 115 2.68 4.13 3.52
N VAL A 116 2.80 4.56 2.28
CA VAL A 116 3.88 4.15 1.39
C VAL A 116 4.88 5.28 1.26
N ALA A 117 6.15 5.00 1.58
CA ALA A 117 7.26 5.94 1.44
C ALA A 117 8.08 5.59 0.18
N ILE A 118 8.09 6.49 -0.80
CA ILE A 118 8.68 6.29 -2.12
C ILE A 118 9.92 7.18 -2.28
N GLN A 119 11.10 6.63 -2.01
CA GLN A 119 12.37 7.23 -2.41
C GLN A 119 12.81 6.68 -3.77
N GLY A 120 13.54 7.46 -4.55
CA GLY A 120 14.16 7.09 -5.82
C GLY A 120 13.18 6.72 -6.94
N GLY A 121 12.16 5.90 -6.66
CA GLY A 121 11.07 5.66 -7.59
C GLY A 121 10.27 4.39 -7.36
N ALA A 122 9.13 4.33 -8.07
CA ALA A 122 8.20 3.22 -8.14
C ALA A 122 7.78 3.00 -9.61
N LEU A 123 8.21 1.91 -10.22
CA LEU A 123 8.01 1.64 -11.65
C LEU A 123 7.19 0.39 -11.87
N GLY A 124 6.24 0.41 -12.79
CA GLY A 124 5.41 -0.73 -13.16
C GLY A 124 4.77 -1.40 -11.95
N GLY A 125 5.04 -2.68 -11.73
CA GLY A 125 4.56 -3.43 -10.56
C GLY A 125 4.91 -2.77 -9.23
N GLY A 126 6.03 -2.04 -9.13
CA GLY A 126 6.38 -1.26 -7.95
C GLY A 126 5.41 -0.11 -7.69
N LEU A 127 4.96 0.59 -8.73
CA LEU A 127 3.90 1.59 -8.59
C LEU A 127 2.57 0.93 -8.22
N GLN A 128 2.24 -0.22 -8.78
CA GLN A 128 1.02 -0.93 -8.46
C GLN A 128 0.97 -1.37 -6.99
N ILE A 129 2.11 -1.81 -6.41
CA ILE A 129 2.24 -2.06 -4.97
C ILE A 129 2.01 -0.78 -4.17
N ALA A 130 2.62 0.34 -4.58
CA ALA A 130 2.43 1.62 -3.91
C ALA A 130 0.96 2.09 -3.94
N LEU A 131 0.23 1.84 -5.04
CA LEU A 131 -1.19 2.15 -5.18
C LEU A 131 -2.09 1.31 -4.25
N GLY A 132 -1.61 0.18 -3.74
CA GLY A 132 -2.28 -0.60 -2.71
C GLY A 132 -2.34 0.10 -1.35
N GLY A 133 -1.41 1.00 -1.06
CA GLY A 133 -1.44 1.80 0.18
C GLY A 133 -2.50 2.89 0.17
N ASP A 134 -2.82 3.40 1.36
CA ASP A 134 -3.81 4.47 1.55
C ASP A 134 -3.22 5.86 1.26
N ILE A 135 -2.00 6.09 1.75
CA ILE A 135 -1.27 7.36 1.64
C ILE A 135 0.07 7.08 0.96
N ARG A 136 0.44 7.84 -0.05
CA ARG A 136 1.72 7.74 -0.77
C ARG A 136 2.49 9.02 -0.63
N ILE A 137 3.71 8.93 -0.09
CA ILE A 137 4.63 10.06 0.05
C ILE A 137 5.83 9.77 -0.84
N ALA A 138 6.18 10.68 -1.72
CA ALA A 138 7.31 10.51 -2.63
C ALA A 138 8.36 11.61 -2.47
N ALA A 139 9.62 11.26 -2.74
CA ALA A 139 10.66 12.27 -2.94
C ALA A 139 10.33 13.11 -4.20
N PRO A 140 10.68 14.42 -4.22
CA PRO A 140 10.38 15.28 -5.36
C PRO A 140 10.92 14.75 -6.70
N ASP A 141 12.09 14.13 -6.67
CA ASP A 141 12.82 13.58 -7.82
C ASP A 141 12.54 12.08 -8.07
N ALA A 142 11.68 11.46 -7.26
CA ALA A 142 11.32 10.05 -7.41
C ALA A 142 10.74 9.78 -8.80
N LYS A 143 11.16 8.69 -9.45
CA LYS A 143 10.68 8.30 -10.77
C LYS A 143 9.43 7.45 -10.65
N ILE A 144 8.33 7.93 -11.19
CA ILE A 144 7.02 7.26 -11.14
C ILE A 144 6.60 6.94 -12.57
N SER A 145 6.21 5.69 -12.83
CA SER A 145 5.77 5.27 -14.16
C SER A 145 4.84 4.06 -14.12
N ILE A 146 3.80 4.08 -14.95
CA ILE A 146 3.05 2.90 -15.37
C ILE A 146 3.84 2.31 -16.54
N ALA A 147 4.81 1.45 -16.24
CA ALA A 147 5.89 1.10 -17.16
C ALA A 147 5.60 -0.13 -18.02
N GLU A 148 4.49 -0.82 -17.81
CA GLU A 148 4.18 -2.14 -18.39
C GLU A 148 4.16 -2.11 -19.93
N THR A 149 3.57 -1.08 -20.54
CA THR A 149 3.45 -0.97 -22.01
C THR A 149 4.79 -0.81 -22.71
N GLN A 150 5.82 -0.30 -22.03
CA GLN A 150 7.21 -0.30 -22.54
C GLN A 150 7.72 -1.71 -22.83
N TRP A 151 7.19 -2.70 -22.12
CA TRP A 151 7.59 -4.09 -22.20
C TRP A 151 6.57 -4.98 -22.95
N GLY A 152 5.57 -4.36 -23.61
CA GLY A 152 4.51 -5.08 -24.28
C GLY A 152 3.51 -5.77 -23.34
N LEU A 153 3.45 -5.32 -22.09
CA LEU A 153 2.56 -5.85 -21.07
C LEU A 153 1.43 -4.86 -20.74
N VAL A 154 0.43 -5.33 -20.00
CA VAL A 154 -0.60 -4.49 -19.38
C VAL A 154 -0.36 -4.41 -17.86
N PRO A 155 -0.75 -3.32 -17.18
CA PRO A 155 -0.70 -3.25 -15.72
C PRO A 155 -1.71 -4.26 -15.12
N ASP A 156 -1.22 -5.32 -14.50
CA ASP A 156 -2.02 -6.47 -14.08
C ASP A 156 -1.89 -6.84 -12.59
N MET A 157 -1.30 -5.94 -11.78
CA MET A 157 -1.12 -6.14 -10.35
C MET A 157 -2.09 -5.30 -9.51
N SER A 158 -3.37 -5.21 -9.90
CA SER A 158 -4.46 -4.47 -9.22
C SER A 158 -4.37 -2.94 -9.22
N GLY A 159 -3.28 -2.34 -9.69
CA GLY A 159 -3.11 -0.88 -9.69
C GLY A 159 -4.24 -0.14 -10.39
N MET A 160 -4.79 -0.71 -11.49
CA MET A 160 -5.88 -0.09 -12.24
C MET A 160 -7.19 0.02 -11.43
N ALA A 161 -7.47 -0.95 -10.57
CA ALA A 161 -8.63 -0.90 -9.68
C ALA A 161 -8.57 0.29 -8.70
N ARG A 162 -7.35 0.70 -8.31
CA ARG A 162 -7.13 1.80 -7.36
C ARG A 162 -6.97 3.16 -8.04
N VAL A 163 -6.15 3.24 -9.10
CA VAL A 163 -5.76 4.49 -9.73
C VAL A 163 -6.91 5.19 -10.45
N ARG A 164 -7.92 4.45 -10.91
CA ARG A 164 -9.09 4.98 -11.62
C ARG A 164 -9.85 6.09 -10.90
N ARG A 165 -9.67 6.21 -9.58
CA ARG A 165 -10.31 7.23 -8.73
C ARG A 165 -9.35 8.32 -8.27
N LEU A 166 -8.08 8.17 -8.56
CA LEU A 166 -7.04 9.10 -8.13
C LEU A 166 -6.64 10.05 -9.25
N VAL A 167 -6.65 9.56 -10.47
CA VAL A 167 -6.11 10.24 -11.65
C VAL A 167 -7.22 10.50 -12.66
N ARG A 168 -7.23 11.67 -13.30
CA ARG A 168 -8.12 11.95 -14.43
C ARG A 168 -7.89 10.92 -15.55
N ASP A 169 -8.95 10.47 -16.19
CA ASP A 169 -8.92 9.40 -17.20
C ASP A 169 -7.96 9.70 -18.36
N ASP A 170 -7.96 10.92 -18.87
CA ASP A 170 -7.07 11.36 -19.96
C ASP A 170 -5.59 11.32 -19.57
N VAL A 171 -5.27 11.73 -18.34
CA VAL A 171 -3.91 11.66 -17.78
C VAL A 171 -3.48 10.22 -17.55
N LEU A 172 -4.35 9.40 -16.98
CA LEU A 172 -4.09 7.98 -16.77
C LEU A 172 -3.80 7.26 -18.09
N ARG A 173 -4.62 7.51 -19.14
CA ARG A 173 -4.41 6.94 -20.49
C ARG A 173 -3.07 7.37 -21.07
N ARG A 174 -2.74 8.65 -20.99
CA ARG A 174 -1.44 9.14 -21.47
C ARG A 174 -0.29 8.43 -20.78
N LEU A 175 -0.27 8.41 -19.45
CA LEU A 175 0.81 7.79 -18.68
C LEU A 175 0.92 6.27 -18.96
N THR A 176 -0.23 5.60 -19.11
CA THR A 176 -0.26 4.17 -19.42
C THR A 176 0.23 3.87 -20.83
N TYR A 177 -0.25 4.61 -21.84
CA TYR A 177 0.07 4.31 -23.25
C TYR A 177 1.51 4.67 -23.62
N THR A 178 2.05 5.72 -22.99
CA THR A 178 3.41 6.20 -23.28
C THR A 178 4.48 5.58 -22.38
N ALA A 179 4.09 4.95 -21.27
CA ALA A 179 5.00 4.55 -20.19
C ALA A 179 5.90 5.70 -19.70
N GLU A 180 5.44 6.96 -19.85
CA GLU A 180 6.19 8.15 -19.46
C GLU A 180 6.61 8.06 -17.99
N ARG A 181 7.88 8.42 -17.74
CA ARG A 181 8.40 8.58 -16.38
C ARG A 181 8.23 10.02 -15.96
N ILE A 182 7.46 10.25 -14.92
CA ILE A 182 7.27 11.56 -14.30
C ILE A 182 7.99 11.59 -12.96
N ASP A 183 8.34 12.79 -12.47
CA ASP A 183 8.90 12.94 -11.13
C ASP A 183 7.81 12.93 -10.04
N GLY A 184 8.22 12.91 -8.77
CA GLY A 184 7.29 12.87 -7.64
C GLY A 184 6.36 14.07 -7.57
N THR A 185 6.83 15.26 -7.98
CA THR A 185 6.04 16.49 -8.00
C THR A 185 4.90 16.37 -9.01
N ARG A 186 5.22 16.01 -10.26
CA ARG A 186 4.21 15.77 -11.30
C ARG A 186 3.27 14.60 -10.96
N ALA A 187 3.79 13.59 -10.27
CA ALA A 187 2.96 12.47 -9.81
C ALA A 187 1.95 12.90 -8.74
N SER A 188 2.30 13.84 -7.88
CA SER A 188 1.36 14.44 -6.92
C SER A 188 0.32 15.31 -7.62
N GLU A 189 0.70 16.14 -8.58
CA GLU A 189 -0.21 16.94 -9.40
C GLU A 189 -1.21 16.07 -10.18
N ALA A 190 -0.75 14.88 -10.61
CA ALA A 190 -1.58 13.90 -11.32
C ALA A 190 -2.49 13.07 -10.38
N GLY A 191 -2.30 13.10 -9.06
CA GLY A 191 -3.04 12.32 -8.07
C GLY A 191 -2.47 10.93 -7.77
N LEU A 192 -1.35 10.54 -8.37
CA LEU A 192 -0.67 9.26 -8.09
C LEU A 192 -0.01 9.25 -6.71
N VAL A 193 0.44 10.40 -6.23
CA VAL A 193 1.11 10.62 -4.95
C VAL A 193 0.29 11.60 -4.12
N THR A 194 0.16 11.31 -2.83
CA THR A 194 -0.63 12.15 -1.89
C THR A 194 0.14 13.40 -1.48
N GLU A 195 1.44 13.24 -1.22
CA GLU A 195 2.30 14.31 -0.71
C GLU A 195 3.74 14.14 -1.24
N VAL A 196 4.42 15.25 -1.49
CA VAL A 196 5.83 15.28 -1.84
C VAL A 196 6.65 15.77 -0.66
N HIS A 197 7.69 15.02 -0.28
CA HIS A 197 8.58 15.38 0.81
C HIS A 197 10.02 14.94 0.51
N PRO A 198 11.04 15.76 0.82
CA PRO A 198 12.45 15.39 0.57
C PRO A 198 12.89 14.08 1.25
N ASP A 199 12.33 13.79 2.42
CA ASP A 199 12.51 12.52 3.13
C ASP A 199 11.15 11.85 3.32
N PRO A 200 10.71 10.98 2.38
CA PRO A 200 9.42 10.31 2.46
C PRO A 200 9.29 9.39 3.68
N GLN A 201 10.39 8.81 4.15
CA GLN A 201 10.36 7.90 5.30
C GLN A 201 10.14 8.66 6.61
N ALA A 202 10.85 9.77 6.82
CA ALA A 202 10.64 10.62 7.98
C ALA A 202 9.20 11.16 8.01
N ARG A 203 8.69 11.62 6.87
CA ARG A 203 7.32 12.13 6.76
C ARG A 203 6.27 11.04 6.98
N ALA A 204 6.49 9.84 6.46
CA ALA A 204 5.62 8.70 6.72
C ALA A 204 5.56 8.35 8.21
N LEU A 205 6.69 8.43 8.91
CA LEU A 205 6.75 8.21 10.36
C LEU A 205 5.97 9.27 11.14
N GLU A 206 6.09 10.54 10.78
CA GLU A 206 5.32 11.63 11.42
C GLU A 206 3.80 11.41 11.28
N ILE A 207 3.32 11.07 10.07
CA ILE A 207 1.89 10.79 9.83
C ILE A 207 1.48 9.50 10.58
N ALA A 208 2.32 8.47 10.56
CA ALA A 208 2.06 7.25 11.29
C ALA A 208 1.90 7.48 12.80
N GLN A 209 2.73 8.32 13.40
CA GLN A 209 2.62 8.71 14.81
C GLN A 209 1.31 9.45 15.09
N GLN A 210 0.88 10.35 14.19
CA GLN A 210 -0.40 11.03 14.31
C GLN A 210 -1.58 10.05 14.29
N ILE A 211 -1.54 9.05 13.39
CA ILE A 211 -2.57 8.01 13.28
C ILE A 211 -2.53 7.09 14.50
N ALA A 212 -1.37 6.64 14.94
CA ALA A 212 -1.19 5.75 16.09
C ALA A 212 -1.73 6.37 17.40
N ASN A 213 -1.76 7.71 17.48
CA ASN A 213 -2.33 8.47 18.59
C ASN A 213 -3.84 8.75 18.46
N ARG A 214 -4.52 8.14 17.49
CA ARG A 214 -5.99 8.17 17.37
C ARG A 214 -6.59 6.86 17.84
N SER A 215 -7.90 6.89 18.15
CA SER A 215 -8.63 5.68 18.55
C SER A 215 -8.48 4.56 17.48
N PRO A 216 -7.86 3.42 17.79
CA PRO A 216 -7.64 2.36 16.81
C PRO A 216 -8.95 1.78 16.28
N SER A 217 -10.00 1.71 17.10
CA SER A 217 -11.33 1.26 16.70
C SER A 217 -11.93 2.20 15.64
N ALA A 218 -11.81 3.52 15.84
CA ALA A 218 -12.31 4.52 14.89
C ALA A 218 -11.52 4.49 13.58
N ILE A 219 -10.19 4.41 13.64
CA ILE A 219 -9.33 4.33 12.44
C ILE A 219 -9.67 3.10 11.60
N ARG A 220 -9.78 1.92 12.24
CA ARG A 220 -10.16 0.68 11.53
C ARG A 220 -11.55 0.77 10.91
N ALA A 221 -12.54 1.31 11.64
CA ALA A 221 -13.88 1.53 11.11
C ALA A 221 -13.89 2.52 9.93
N CYS A 222 -13.14 3.61 10.01
CA CYS A 222 -12.97 4.56 8.90
C CYS A 222 -12.34 3.88 7.67
N LYS A 223 -11.31 3.04 7.85
CA LYS A 223 -10.71 2.32 6.72
C LYS A 223 -11.71 1.38 6.05
N VAL A 224 -12.48 0.62 6.82
CA VAL A 224 -13.56 -0.24 6.28
C VAL A 224 -14.58 0.58 5.50
N LEU A 225 -15.02 1.72 6.06
CA LEU A 225 -15.96 2.63 5.39
C LEU A 225 -15.38 3.15 4.07
N LEU A 226 -14.17 3.71 4.09
CA LEU A 226 -13.51 4.31 2.93
C LEU A 226 -13.24 3.28 1.82
N ASN A 227 -12.84 2.05 2.19
CA ASN A 227 -12.66 0.97 1.22
C ASN A 227 -13.99 0.54 0.58
N GLY A 228 -15.10 0.61 1.33
CA GLY A 228 -16.43 0.28 0.85
C GLY A 228 -17.06 1.31 -0.10
N LEU A 229 -16.48 2.51 -0.23
CA LEU A 229 -17.02 3.55 -1.12
C LEU A 229 -16.88 3.21 -2.62
N ASP A 230 -16.00 2.28 -2.96
CA ASP A 230 -15.58 2.05 -4.33
C ASP A 230 -16.71 1.60 -5.26
N ASP A 231 -17.62 0.77 -4.79
CA ASP A 231 -18.70 0.21 -5.59
C ASP A 231 -20.11 0.39 -4.97
N ALA A 232 -20.20 1.10 -3.82
CA ALA A 232 -21.43 1.31 -3.08
C ALA A 232 -22.25 2.51 -3.60
N ASN A 233 -23.58 2.39 -3.57
CA ASN A 233 -24.49 3.52 -3.76
C ASN A 233 -24.68 4.31 -2.45
N ALA A 234 -25.32 5.48 -2.54
CA ALA A 234 -25.53 6.35 -1.38
C ALA A 234 -26.26 5.67 -0.21
N GLY A 235 -27.25 4.82 -0.48
CA GLY A 235 -28.00 4.10 0.56
C GLY A 235 -27.11 3.12 1.33
N GLU A 236 -26.26 2.39 0.62
CA GLU A 236 -25.29 1.46 1.22
C GLU A 236 -24.22 2.20 2.04
N ILE A 237 -23.75 3.35 1.55
CA ILE A 237 -22.79 4.19 2.28
C ILE A 237 -23.41 4.69 3.59
N LEU A 238 -24.60 5.28 3.56
CA LEU A 238 -25.29 5.81 4.75
C LEU A 238 -25.60 4.70 5.77
N ALA A 239 -25.97 3.52 5.30
CA ALA A 239 -26.17 2.35 6.16
C ALA A 239 -24.84 1.87 6.80
N ALA A 240 -23.74 1.88 6.04
CA ALA A 240 -22.41 1.53 6.55
C ALA A 240 -21.91 2.54 7.59
N GLU A 241 -22.06 3.85 7.35
CA GLU A 241 -21.75 4.91 8.32
C GLU A 241 -22.47 4.67 9.65
N SER A 242 -23.78 4.47 9.59
CA SER A 242 -24.61 4.25 10.78
C SER A 242 -24.19 3.01 11.55
N ARG A 243 -23.98 1.89 10.87
CA ARG A 243 -23.56 0.62 11.48
C ARG A 243 -22.17 0.74 12.13
N LEU A 244 -21.20 1.29 11.44
CA LEU A 244 -19.84 1.44 11.93
C LEU A 244 -19.77 2.42 13.10
N GLN A 245 -20.50 3.54 13.03
CA GLN A 245 -20.60 4.51 14.13
C GLN A 245 -21.25 3.88 15.36
N GLN A 246 -22.34 3.15 15.19
CA GLN A 246 -23.04 2.47 16.29
C GLN A 246 -22.14 1.45 17.00
N ALA A 247 -21.25 0.79 16.28
CA ALA A 247 -20.35 -0.19 16.85
C ALA A 247 -19.25 0.41 17.74
N ILE A 248 -18.91 1.69 17.57
CA ILE A 248 -17.84 2.35 18.33
C ILE A 248 -18.34 3.34 19.37
N ILE A 249 -19.55 3.90 19.23
CA ILE A 249 -20.09 4.91 20.14
C ILE A 249 -20.27 4.32 21.55
N GLY A 250 -19.80 5.01 22.58
CA GLY A 250 -19.83 4.54 23.98
C GLY A 250 -18.82 3.44 24.30
N GLN A 251 -18.04 2.92 23.34
CA GLN A 251 -16.99 1.93 23.61
C GLN A 251 -15.76 2.55 24.27
N PRO A 252 -14.93 1.78 25.01
CA PRO A 252 -13.81 2.31 25.79
C PRO A 252 -12.89 3.26 25.04
N ASN A 253 -12.49 2.95 23.81
CA ASN A 253 -11.60 3.80 23.03
C ASN A 253 -12.28 5.10 22.56
N GLN A 254 -13.60 5.11 22.34
CA GLN A 254 -14.33 6.32 21.99
C GLN A 254 -14.46 7.23 23.23
N VAL A 255 -14.78 6.67 24.39
CA VAL A 255 -14.87 7.41 25.67
C VAL A 255 -13.50 7.98 26.02
N GLU A 256 -12.43 7.17 25.93
CA GLU A 256 -11.06 7.63 26.17
C GLU A 256 -10.67 8.79 25.25
N ALA A 257 -11.01 8.71 23.96
CA ALA A 257 -10.74 9.78 23.01
C ALA A 257 -11.39 11.11 23.44
N VAL A 258 -12.63 11.08 23.92
CA VAL A 258 -13.34 12.26 24.41
C VAL A 258 -12.69 12.80 25.67
N MET A 259 -12.46 11.96 26.68
CA MET A 259 -11.90 12.37 27.96
C MET A 259 -10.49 12.91 27.81
N ALA A 260 -9.62 12.24 27.05
CA ALA A 260 -8.26 12.69 26.81
C ALA A 260 -8.21 14.06 26.11
N ASN A 261 -9.11 14.31 25.13
CA ASN A 261 -9.21 15.62 24.48
C ASN A 261 -9.70 16.72 25.44
N LEU A 262 -10.69 16.45 26.26
CA LEU A 262 -11.19 17.42 27.27
C LEU A 262 -10.12 17.73 28.29
N ASP A 263 -9.39 16.74 28.77
CA ASP A 263 -8.34 16.87 29.79
C ASP A 263 -7.00 17.35 29.19
N LYS A 264 -6.90 17.51 27.87
CA LYS A 264 -5.66 17.90 27.14
C LYS A 264 -4.47 16.98 27.45
N ARG A 265 -4.70 15.69 27.59
CA ARG A 265 -3.69 14.65 27.85
C ARG A 265 -3.57 13.69 26.67
N THR A 266 -2.49 12.93 26.64
CA THR A 266 -2.34 11.82 25.71
C THR A 266 -3.36 10.72 26.03
N PRO A 267 -4.09 10.20 25.03
CA PRO A 267 -5.02 9.09 25.23
C PRO A 267 -4.29 7.77 25.49
N ASP A 268 -4.92 6.89 26.27
CA ASP A 268 -4.49 5.52 26.53
C ASP A 268 -5.50 4.53 25.93
N PHE A 269 -5.28 4.17 24.66
CA PHE A 269 -6.17 3.29 23.91
C PHE A 269 -5.84 1.81 24.12
N ARG A 270 -6.89 0.99 24.13
CA ARG A 270 -6.79 -0.48 24.11
C ARG A 270 -6.75 -0.98 22.67
N ASP A 271 -5.87 -1.94 22.41
CA ASP A 271 -5.69 -2.60 21.10
C ASP A 271 -6.59 -3.82 20.91
#